data_463c4eed6b19acb71bf1c1cbab522eaf
#
_entry.id   463c4eed6b19acb71bf1c1cbab522eaf
#
_cell.length_a   1.000
_cell.length_b   1.000
_cell.length_c   1.000
_cell.angle_alpha   90.00
_cell.angle_beta   90.00
_cell.angle_gamma   90.00
#
_symmetry.space_group_name_H-M   'P 1'
#
loop_
_entity.id
_entity.type
_entity.pdbx_description
1 polymer ?
#
loop_
_entity_poly.entity_id
_entity_poly.type
_entity_poly.pdbx_seq_one_letter_code
_entity_poly.pdbx_strand_id
1 'polypeptide(L)'
;FHPDFSGRENIYFNASIFGLTRKEIDERLNKIIEFSELEGYIDNPVRTYSSGMYMRLAFSVAINVDADILLIDEILSVGDQHFQEKCYKKIEDLKAQGKTIVIVTHGMDTVNRFCTRAVWLHQGKIKMDGDAESVTKVYLEETA
;
A
#
# COMPACT_ATOMS: atom_id res chain seq x y z
N PHE A 1 4.77 -9.03 -10.64
CA PHE A 1 6.19 -8.90 -10.99
C PHE A 1 6.64 -10.12 -11.80
N HIS A 2 7.52 -9.86 -12.78
CA HIS A 2 8.16 -10.93 -13.55
C HIS A 2 9.43 -11.41 -12.81
N PRO A 3 9.55 -12.70 -12.47
CA PRO A 3 10.62 -13.19 -11.59
C PRO A 3 12.04 -13.05 -12.17
N ASP A 4 12.18 -13.13 -13.50
CA ASP A 4 13.48 -13.03 -14.18
C ASP A 4 13.92 -11.58 -14.47
N PHE A 5 13.01 -10.62 -14.33
CA PHE A 5 13.34 -9.21 -14.46
C PHE A 5 13.98 -8.68 -13.18
N SER A 6 14.88 -7.71 -13.33
CA SER A 6 15.41 -6.95 -12.21
C SER A 6 14.30 -6.15 -11.50
N GLY A 7 14.58 -5.69 -10.28
CA GLY A 7 13.68 -4.79 -9.58
C GLY A 7 13.36 -3.53 -10.39
N ARG A 8 14.37 -2.96 -11.05
CA ARG A 8 14.24 -1.79 -11.93
C ARG A 8 13.31 -2.06 -13.10
N GLU A 9 13.49 -3.16 -13.80
CA GLU A 9 12.62 -3.56 -14.92
C GLU A 9 11.19 -3.80 -14.46
N ASN A 10 11.02 -4.40 -13.28
CA ASN A 10 9.71 -4.60 -12.68
C ASN A 10 9.02 -3.29 -12.27
N ILE A 11 9.77 -2.26 -11.85
CA ILE A 11 9.19 -0.92 -11.65
C ILE A 11 8.58 -0.40 -12.95
N TYR A 12 9.32 -0.44 -14.07
CA TYR A 12 8.81 -0.01 -15.37
C TYR A 12 7.59 -0.81 -15.79
N PHE A 13 7.66 -2.13 -15.66
CA PHE A 13 6.57 -3.02 -16.05
C PHE A 13 5.30 -2.74 -15.25
N ASN A 14 5.39 -2.69 -13.92
CA ASN A 14 4.23 -2.48 -13.07
C ASN A 14 3.67 -1.05 -13.14
N ALA A 15 4.52 -0.04 -13.17
CA ALA A 15 4.07 1.34 -13.32
C ALA A 15 3.37 1.57 -14.67
N SER A 16 3.79 0.89 -15.74
CA SER A 16 3.09 0.93 -17.03
C SER A 16 1.69 0.28 -16.98
N ILE A 17 1.50 -0.76 -16.17
CA ILE A 17 0.17 -1.36 -15.92
C ILE A 17 -0.76 -0.35 -15.25
N PHE A 18 -0.23 0.50 -14.37
CA PHE A 18 -0.98 1.62 -13.78
C PHE A 18 -1.21 2.79 -14.74
N GLY A 19 -0.78 2.68 -15.99
CA GLY A 19 -1.03 3.66 -17.04
C GLY A 19 0.00 4.77 -17.14
N LEU A 20 1.12 4.71 -16.42
CA LEU A 20 2.18 5.71 -16.51
C LEU A 20 2.97 5.54 -17.81
N THR A 21 3.26 6.66 -18.47
CA THR A 21 4.19 6.73 -19.58
C THR A 21 5.64 6.51 -19.12
N ARG A 22 6.53 6.12 -20.04
CA ARG A 22 7.95 5.95 -19.72
C ARG A 22 8.57 7.19 -19.09
N LYS A 23 8.24 8.37 -19.58
CA LYS A 23 8.72 9.64 -19.05
C LYS A 23 8.28 9.85 -17.59
N GLU A 24 7.02 9.59 -17.29
CA GLU A 24 6.49 9.69 -15.92
C GLU A 24 7.14 8.67 -14.97
N ILE A 25 7.47 7.48 -15.47
CA ILE A 25 8.19 6.46 -14.70
C ILE A 25 9.63 6.93 -14.43
N ASP A 26 10.34 7.45 -15.45
CA ASP A 26 11.71 7.98 -15.30
C ASP A 26 11.77 9.07 -14.23
N GLU A 27 10.78 9.96 -14.19
CA GLU A 27 10.68 11.05 -13.20
C GLU A 27 10.46 10.53 -11.75
N ARG A 28 9.85 9.35 -11.59
CA ARG A 28 9.53 8.75 -10.29
C ARG A 28 10.50 7.65 -9.87
N LEU A 29 11.30 7.13 -10.78
CA LEU A 29 12.12 5.94 -10.61
C LEU A 29 13.00 6.01 -9.37
N ASN A 30 13.78 7.08 -9.23
CA ASN A 30 14.70 7.23 -8.10
C ASN A 30 13.93 7.28 -6.77
N LYS A 31 12.79 7.95 -6.73
CA LYS A 31 11.94 8.04 -5.54
C LYS A 31 11.34 6.68 -5.15
N ILE A 32 10.95 5.88 -6.13
CA ILE A 32 10.45 4.51 -5.88
C ILE A 32 11.57 3.64 -5.31
N ILE A 33 12.76 3.69 -5.91
CA ILE A 33 13.92 2.91 -5.46
C ILE A 33 14.32 3.30 -4.03
N GLU A 34 14.48 4.60 -3.77
CA GLU A 34 14.82 5.13 -2.44
C GLU A 34 13.74 4.76 -1.40
N PHE A 35 12.46 4.85 -1.77
CA PHE A 35 11.38 4.46 -0.88
C PHE A 35 11.45 2.97 -0.51
N SER A 36 11.80 2.10 -1.46
CA SER A 36 11.90 0.65 -1.24
C SER A 36 13.09 0.23 -0.38
N GLU A 37 14.12 1.09 -0.27
CA GLU A 37 15.40 0.80 0.41
C GLU A 37 16.12 -0.42 -0.21
N LEU A 38 16.02 -0.56 -1.53
CA LEU A 38 16.59 -1.68 -2.29
C LEU A 38 17.66 -1.24 -3.29
N GLU A 39 18.29 -0.09 -3.10
CA GLU A 39 19.29 0.49 -4.02
C GLU A 39 20.39 -0.52 -4.37
N GLY A 40 20.88 -1.24 -3.37
CA GLY A 40 21.93 -2.26 -3.56
C GLY A 40 21.49 -3.54 -4.29
N TYR A 41 20.19 -3.74 -4.47
CA TYR A 41 19.61 -4.96 -5.05
C TYR A 41 18.74 -4.69 -6.27
N ILE A 42 18.54 -3.44 -6.64
CA ILE A 42 17.52 -3.05 -7.63
C ILE A 42 17.79 -3.62 -9.03
N ASP A 43 19.02 -3.89 -9.35
CA ASP A 43 19.45 -4.45 -10.64
C ASP A 43 19.55 -6.00 -10.63
N ASN A 44 19.27 -6.64 -9.48
CA ASN A 44 19.19 -8.08 -9.36
C ASN A 44 17.82 -8.61 -9.78
N PRO A 45 17.73 -9.83 -10.35
CA PRO A 45 16.45 -10.48 -10.66
C PRO A 45 15.58 -10.63 -9.41
N VAL A 46 14.29 -10.30 -9.52
CA VAL A 46 13.35 -10.32 -8.38
C VAL A 46 13.16 -11.72 -7.79
N ARG A 47 13.39 -12.79 -8.56
CA ARG A 47 13.41 -14.17 -8.03
C ARG A 47 14.43 -14.39 -6.92
N THR A 48 15.45 -13.53 -6.80
CA THR A 48 16.48 -13.60 -5.73
C THR A 48 16.11 -12.80 -4.49
N TYR A 49 14.99 -12.08 -4.52
CA TYR A 49 14.52 -11.27 -3.41
C TYR A 49 13.93 -12.14 -2.30
N SER A 50 14.09 -11.72 -1.06
CA SER A 50 13.28 -12.22 0.04
C SER A 50 11.82 -11.79 -0.14
N SER A 51 10.88 -12.43 0.55
CA SER A 51 9.47 -12.02 0.54
C SER A 51 9.31 -10.56 0.98
N GLY A 52 10.08 -10.13 2.01
CA GLY A 52 10.07 -8.76 2.48
C GLY A 52 10.57 -7.76 1.42
N MET A 53 11.68 -8.06 0.72
CA MET A 53 12.19 -7.22 -0.36
C MET A 53 11.18 -7.10 -1.51
N TYR A 54 10.58 -8.22 -1.89
CA TYR A 54 9.54 -8.26 -2.93
C TYR A 54 8.36 -7.34 -2.57
N MET A 55 7.85 -7.47 -1.36
CA MET A 55 6.72 -6.67 -0.88
C MET A 55 7.07 -5.18 -0.73
N ARG A 56 8.28 -4.85 -0.26
CA ARG A 56 8.78 -3.47 -0.21
C ARG A 56 8.78 -2.83 -1.59
N LEU A 57 9.28 -3.55 -2.61
CA LEU A 57 9.29 -3.04 -3.98
C LEU A 57 7.87 -2.85 -4.52
N ALA A 58 6.99 -3.85 -4.35
CA ALA A 58 5.61 -3.80 -4.81
C ALA A 58 4.84 -2.61 -4.21
N PHE A 59 4.94 -2.44 -2.89
CA PHE A 59 4.32 -1.31 -2.19
C PHE A 59 4.89 0.03 -2.65
N SER A 60 6.22 0.12 -2.82
CA SER A 60 6.89 1.35 -3.25
C SER A 60 6.44 1.80 -4.64
N VAL A 61 6.21 0.87 -5.57
CA VAL A 61 5.63 1.19 -6.87
C VAL A 61 4.20 1.69 -6.70
N ALA A 62 3.34 0.92 -6.04
CA ALA A 62 1.92 1.23 -5.92
C ALA A 62 1.65 2.60 -5.27
N ILE A 63 2.40 2.95 -4.22
CA ILE A 63 2.16 4.19 -3.46
C ILE A 63 2.77 5.44 -4.11
N ASN A 64 3.61 5.27 -5.13
CA ASN A 64 4.27 6.38 -5.82
C ASN A 64 3.77 6.62 -7.26
N VAL A 65 2.71 5.93 -7.70
CA VAL A 65 2.09 6.15 -9.03
C VAL A 65 1.14 7.34 -9.11
N ASP A 66 0.94 8.06 -8.02
CA ASP A 66 0.08 9.26 -7.95
C ASP A 66 -1.38 9.00 -8.34
N ALA A 67 -1.96 7.92 -7.82
CA ALA A 67 -3.35 7.58 -8.03
C ALA A 67 -4.29 8.56 -7.30
N ASP A 68 -5.46 8.84 -7.88
CA ASP A 68 -6.52 9.62 -7.23
C ASP A 68 -7.26 8.80 -6.17
N ILE A 69 -7.36 7.49 -6.40
CA ILE A 69 -7.98 6.52 -5.49
C ILE A 69 -6.98 5.40 -5.23
N LEU A 70 -6.64 5.19 -3.97
CA LEU A 70 -5.75 4.11 -3.52
C LEU A 70 -6.57 3.02 -2.84
N LEU A 71 -6.49 1.79 -3.37
CA LEU A 71 -7.10 0.61 -2.77
C LEU A 71 -6.02 -0.21 -2.05
N ILE A 72 -6.20 -0.44 -0.76
CA ILE A 72 -5.26 -1.18 0.10
C ILE A 72 -5.97 -2.39 0.67
N ASP A 73 -5.46 -3.59 0.40
CA ASP A 73 -5.96 -4.85 0.94
C ASP A 73 -4.91 -5.48 1.84
N GLU A 74 -5.05 -5.33 3.16
CA GLU A 74 -4.23 -5.90 4.26
C GLU A 74 -2.69 -5.71 4.19
N ILE A 75 -2.16 -5.07 3.15
CA ILE A 75 -0.71 -5.02 2.84
C ILE A 75 0.06 -4.03 3.73
N LEU A 76 -0.56 -3.45 4.76
CA LEU A 76 0.13 -2.46 5.62
C LEU A 76 1.13 -3.08 6.61
N SER A 77 1.16 -4.40 6.73
CA SER A 77 2.09 -5.13 7.61
C SER A 77 3.36 -5.57 6.86
N VAL A 78 3.79 -4.83 5.84
CA VAL A 78 4.93 -5.18 4.98
C VAL A 78 6.26 -4.75 5.58
N GLY A 79 7.22 -5.65 5.55
CA GLY A 79 8.60 -5.36 5.96
C GLY A 79 8.77 -5.38 7.48
N ASP A 80 9.85 -4.73 7.94
CA ASP A 80 10.09 -4.49 9.35
C ASP A 80 9.32 -3.25 9.88
N GLN A 81 9.38 -3.04 11.18
CA GLN A 81 8.68 -1.92 11.82
C GLN A 81 9.07 -0.55 11.24
N HIS A 82 10.35 -0.37 10.87
CA HIS A 82 10.83 0.88 10.27
C HIS A 82 10.13 1.14 8.93
N PHE A 83 10.07 0.14 8.07
CA PHE A 83 9.42 0.28 6.76
C PHE A 83 7.90 0.45 6.89
N GLN A 84 7.26 -0.22 7.85
CA GLN A 84 5.84 -0.03 8.16
C GLN A 84 5.52 1.42 8.52
N GLU A 85 6.30 2.03 9.42
CA GLU A 85 6.11 3.44 9.79
C GLU A 85 6.29 4.40 8.59
N LYS A 86 7.24 4.10 7.71
CA LYS A 86 7.44 4.84 6.46
C LYS A 86 6.22 4.74 5.53
N CYS A 87 5.62 3.55 5.44
CA CYS A 87 4.38 3.32 4.69
C CYS A 87 3.21 4.09 5.30
N TYR A 88 3.06 4.04 6.60
CA TYR A 88 2.00 4.75 7.33
C TYR A 88 2.08 6.26 7.13
N LYS A 89 3.27 6.83 7.30
CA LYS A 89 3.50 8.25 7.04
C LYS A 89 3.14 8.64 5.60
N LYS A 90 3.50 7.81 4.63
CA LYS A 90 3.16 8.07 3.23
C LYS A 90 1.64 8.05 2.97
N ILE A 91 0.91 7.16 3.63
CA ILE A 91 -0.56 7.11 3.55
C ILE A 91 -1.17 8.35 4.18
N GLU A 92 -0.67 8.79 5.34
CA GLU A 92 -1.09 10.03 6.00
C GLU A 92 -0.85 11.26 5.10
N ASP A 93 0.31 11.34 4.44
CA ASP A 93 0.63 12.40 3.48
C ASP A 93 -0.33 12.41 2.28
N LEU A 94 -0.67 11.25 1.72
CA LEU A 94 -1.63 11.13 0.62
C LEU A 94 -3.04 11.53 1.07
N LYS A 95 -3.44 11.14 2.27
CA LYS A 95 -4.71 11.58 2.86
C LYS A 95 -4.75 13.10 3.04
N ALA A 96 -3.67 13.70 3.52
CA ALA A 96 -3.55 15.15 3.69
C ALA A 96 -3.61 15.91 2.34
N GLN A 97 -3.17 15.27 1.24
CA GLN A 97 -3.29 15.80 -0.13
C GLN A 97 -4.71 15.65 -0.72
N GLY A 98 -5.67 15.10 0.02
CA GLY A 98 -7.04 14.90 -0.43
C GLY A 98 -7.26 13.68 -1.31
N LYS A 99 -6.32 12.74 -1.36
CA LYS A 99 -6.49 11.47 -2.09
C LYS A 99 -7.55 10.61 -1.40
N THR A 100 -8.32 9.87 -2.19
CA THR A 100 -9.28 8.90 -1.67
C THR A 100 -8.57 7.58 -1.36
N ILE A 101 -8.72 7.09 -0.13
CA ILE A 101 -8.10 5.84 0.30
C ILE A 101 -9.17 4.89 0.80
N VAL A 102 -9.21 3.69 0.22
CA VAL A 102 -10.08 2.60 0.65
C VAL A 102 -9.20 1.48 1.19
N ILE A 103 -9.42 1.11 2.44
CA ILE A 103 -8.63 0.08 3.14
C ILE A 103 -9.57 -1.10 3.47
N VAL A 104 -9.17 -2.29 3.08
CA VAL A 104 -9.80 -3.54 3.52
C VAL A 104 -8.87 -4.16 4.55
N THR A 105 -9.35 -4.33 5.78
CA THR A 105 -8.54 -4.86 6.88
C THR A 105 -9.42 -5.46 7.97
N HIS A 106 -8.84 -6.34 8.77
CA HIS A 106 -9.41 -6.81 10.03
C HIS A 106 -8.73 -6.17 11.26
N GLY A 107 -7.76 -5.27 11.04
CA GLY A 107 -7.05 -4.54 12.11
C GLY A 107 -7.76 -3.24 12.47
N MET A 108 -8.41 -3.20 13.63
CA MET A 108 -9.19 -2.02 14.06
C MET A 108 -8.31 -0.80 14.33
N ASP A 109 -7.07 -0.99 14.76
CA ASP A 109 -6.09 0.10 14.91
C ASP A 109 -5.82 0.82 13.58
N THR A 110 -5.71 0.05 12.49
CA THR A 110 -5.56 0.60 11.14
C THR A 110 -6.77 1.42 10.73
N VAL A 111 -7.99 0.90 11.00
CA VAL A 111 -9.23 1.62 10.71
C VAL A 111 -9.28 2.95 11.47
N ASN A 112 -9.03 2.92 12.77
CA ASN A 112 -9.07 4.12 13.62
C ASN A 112 -7.98 5.14 13.27
N ARG A 113 -6.80 4.69 12.83
CA ARG A 113 -5.70 5.57 12.44
C ARG A 113 -5.94 6.28 11.10
N PHE A 114 -6.43 5.57 10.09
CA PHE A 114 -6.44 6.07 8.72
C PHE A 114 -7.82 6.44 8.19
N CYS A 115 -8.89 5.83 8.71
CA CYS A 115 -10.23 5.97 8.16
C CYS A 115 -11.06 6.99 8.93
N THR A 116 -11.88 7.74 8.20
CA THR A 116 -12.93 8.62 8.77
C THR A 116 -14.28 7.92 8.79
N ARG A 117 -14.49 6.97 7.88
CA ARG A 117 -15.69 6.15 7.72
C ARG A 117 -15.30 4.69 7.64
N ALA A 118 -16.09 3.82 8.22
CA ALA A 118 -15.94 2.38 8.11
C ALA A 118 -17.23 1.70 7.70
N VAL A 119 -17.09 0.60 6.97
CA VAL A 119 -18.19 -0.26 6.58
C VAL A 119 -17.90 -1.68 7.07
N TRP A 120 -18.73 -2.19 7.96
CA TRP A 120 -18.61 -3.56 8.43
C TRP A 120 -19.38 -4.51 7.51
N LEU A 121 -18.66 -5.40 6.87
CA LEU A 121 -19.20 -6.46 6.04
C LEU A 121 -19.32 -7.76 6.85
N HIS A 122 -20.48 -8.37 6.84
CA HIS A 122 -20.74 -9.66 7.47
C HIS A 122 -21.59 -10.55 6.55
N GLN A 123 -21.10 -11.74 6.24
CA GLN A 123 -21.78 -12.71 5.35
C GLN A 123 -22.27 -12.10 4.02
N GLY A 124 -21.41 -11.27 3.40
CA GLY A 124 -21.71 -10.65 2.10
C GLY A 124 -22.72 -9.48 2.16
N LYS A 125 -23.08 -9.02 3.37
CA LYS A 125 -23.99 -7.88 3.58
C LYS A 125 -23.33 -6.80 4.42
N ILE A 126 -23.75 -5.55 4.20
CA ILE A 126 -23.38 -4.44 5.08
C ILE A 126 -24.13 -4.59 6.39
N LYS A 127 -23.40 -4.78 7.49
CA LYS A 127 -23.96 -4.85 8.84
C LYS A 127 -24.01 -3.48 9.51
N MET A 128 -22.99 -2.66 9.29
CA MET A 128 -22.94 -1.30 9.80
C MET A 128 -22.14 -0.41 8.83
N ASP A 129 -22.52 0.84 8.73
CA ASP A 129 -21.86 1.88 7.93
C ASP A 129 -21.93 3.20 8.72
N GLY A 130 -20.80 3.83 8.97
CA GLY A 130 -20.75 5.05 9.76
C GLY A 130 -19.34 5.57 10.00
N ASP A 131 -19.18 6.43 10.99
CA ASP A 131 -17.85 6.89 11.40
C ASP A 131 -17.00 5.72 11.92
N ALA A 132 -15.68 5.82 11.70
CA ALA A 132 -14.77 4.71 11.95
C ALA A 132 -14.76 4.25 13.42
N GLU A 133 -14.80 5.19 14.37
CA GLU A 133 -14.74 4.88 15.79
C GLU A 133 -15.99 4.15 16.27
N SER A 134 -17.18 4.61 15.84
CA SER A 134 -18.45 3.98 16.18
C SER A 134 -18.55 2.57 15.63
N VAL A 135 -18.17 2.37 14.36
CA VAL A 135 -18.21 1.05 13.71
C VAL A 135 -17.20 0.09 14.33
N THR A 136 -15.98 0.51 14.60
CA THR A 136 -14.95 -0.34 15.22
C THR A 136 -15.31 -0.73 16.66
N LYS A 137 -15.92 0.16 17.41
CA LYS A 137 -16.39 -0.15 18.78
C LYS A 137 -17.42 -1.28 18.76
N VAL A 138 -18.46 -1.14 17.95
CA VAL A 138 -19.51 -2.18 17.84
C VAL A 138 -18.95 -3.50 17.31
N TYR A 139 -18.02 -3.41 16.32
CA TYR A 139 -17.35 -4.59 15.77
C TYR A 139 -16.60 -5.37 16.87
N LEU A 140 -15.82 -4.69 17.71
CA LEU A 140 -15.07 -5.32 18.79
C LEU A 140 -15.98 -5.91 19.87
N GLU A 141 -17.08 -5.23 20.21
CA GLU A 141 -18.06 -5.72 21.20
C GLU A 141 -18.76 -7.01 20.76
N GLU A 142 -19.02 -7.16 19.45
CA GLU A 142 -19.72 -8.32 18.90
C GLU A 142 -18.81 -9.47 18.46
N THR A 143 -17.50 -9.23 18.29
CA THR A 143 -16.52 -10.24 17.83
C THR A 143 -15.55 -10.70 18.93
N ALA A 144 -15.65 -10.14 20.14
CA ALA A 144 -14.86 -10.53 21.33
C ALA A 144 -15.41 -11.86 21.98
#